data_bc2eacffb9a96d57454ad58bed5e92f0
#
_entry.id   bc2eacffb9a96d57454ad58bed5e92f0
#
_cell.length_a   1.000
_cell.length_b   1.000
_cell.length_c   1.000
_cell.angle_alpha   90.00
_cell.angle_beta   90.00
_cell.angle_gamma   90.00
#
_symmetry.space_group_name_H-M   'P 1'
#
loop_
_entity.id
_entity.type
_entity.pdbx_description
1 polymer ?
#
loop_
_entity_poly.entity_id
_entity_poly.type
_entity_poly.pdbx_seq_one_letter_code
_entity_poly.pdbx_strand_id
1 'polypeptide(L)'
;MSIKQVQRKSMKIRESGRSSDYITPSFGYGCLFNCSYCYMKRHMPKGLTVANNPGDILTKVNNHVYFYADVEKPNQTHDEYITYDISCNEDFGLHAKYHNWKYIFEFFRDNPKALGTFATKTVPIKFLEFNPKKKIRIRFSLMPQNIADKLEPNTAKIIDRIKAVDAFIEAGYDVHLNFSPVVVYDGWLEDYDLLFRMCNDYIE
;
A
#
# COMPACT_ATOMS: atom_id res chain seq x y z
N MET A 1 22.17 3.30 0.97
CA MET A 1 21.42 2.27 0.22
C MET A 1 21.24 2.73 -1.21
N SER A 2 21.54 1.90 -2.21
CA SER A 2 21.45 2.31 -3.63
C SER A 2 20.03 2.11 -4.15
N ILE A 3 19.58 3.04 -5.00
CA ILE A 3 18.30 2.96 -5.71
C ILE A 3 18.65 2.76 -7.18
N LYS A 4 18.05 1.74 -7.81
CA LYS A 4 18.34 1.42 -9.20
C LYS A 4 17.04 1.42 -10.01
N GLN A 5 17.07 2.09 -11.15
CA GLN A 5 16.05 1.97 -12.17
C GLN A 5 16.30 0.68 -12.97
N VAL A 6 15.26 -0.14 -13.12
CA VAL A 6 15.38 -1.43 -13.81
C VAL A 6 14.19 -1.66 -14.71
N GLN A 7 14.42 -2.26 -15.88
CA GLN A 7 13.32 -2.75 -16.70
C GLN A 7 12.70 -3.99 -16.04
N ARG A 8 11.44 -3.90 -15.70
CA ARG A 8 10.72 -5.03 -15.11
C ARG A 8 10.32 -6.00 -16.22
N LYS A 9 10.96 -7.19 -16.24
CA LYS A 9 10.72 -8.22 -17.25
C LYS A 9 9.55 -9.13 -16.88
N SER A 10 9.38 -9.44 -15.58
CA SER A 10 8.28 -10.28 -15.14
C SER A 10 6.99 -9.45 -15.05
N MET A 11 6.02 -9.77 -15.89
CA MET A 11 4.70 -9.13 -15.99
C MET A 11 3.59 -10.02 -15.45
N LYS A 12 3.91 -10.89 -14.48
CA LYS A 12 2.93 -11.80 -13.89
C LYS A 12 2.05 -11.05 -12.90
N ILE A 13 0.75 -11.04 -13.14
CA ILE A 13 -0.27 -10.70 -12.16
C ILE A 13 -0.61 -11.98 -11.39
N ARG A 14 -0.80 -11.88 -10.09
CA ARG A 14 -1.06 -13.01 -9.20
C ARG A 14 -2.28 -12.69 -8.35
N GLU A 15 -3.05 -13.69 -7.97
CA GLU A 15 -4.05 -13.53 -6.94
C GLU A 15 -3.40 -13.10 -5.61
N SER A 16 -4.09 -12.23 -4.90
CA SER A 16 -3.74 -11.82 -3.55
C SER A 16 -4.56 -12.63 -2.55
N GLY A 17 -3.98 -13.02 -1.46
CA GLY A 17 -4.71 -13.78 -0.43
C GLY A 17 -5.34 -12.90 0.66
N ARG A 18 -5.36 -11.55 0.54
CA ARG A 18 -5.73 -10.70 1.69
C ARG A 18 -6.51 -9.43 1.33
N SER A 19 -5.79 -8.37 1.01
CA SER A 19 -6.31 -6.99 1.00
C SER A 19 -6.53 -6.42 -0.40
N SER A 20 -6.43 -7.26 -1.40
CA SER A 20 -6.75 -6.97 -2.79
C SER A 20 -7.14 -8.26 -3.51
N ASP A 21 -7.73 -8.16 -4.68
CA ASP A 21 -8.00 -9.35 -5.50
C ASP A 21 -6.70 -9.85 -6.14
N TYR A 22 -5.91 -8.93 -6.67
CA TYR A 22 -4.68 -9.26 -7.38
C TYR A 22 -3.49 -8.41 -6.93
N ILE A 23 -2.30 -8.90 -7.23
CA ILE A 23 -1.02 -8.20 -7.07
C ILE A 23 -0.49 -7.89 -8.46
N THR A 24 -0.15 -6.63 -8.70
CA THR A 24 0.46 -6.19 -9.96
C THR A 24 1.88 -6.75 -10.13
N PRO A 25 2.44 -6.74 -11.35
CA PRO A 25 3.89 -6.78 -11.49
C PRO A 25 4.52 -5.64 -10.66
N SER A 26 5.65 -5.90 -10.01
CA SER A 26 6.19 -4.97 -9.01
C SER A 26 6.67 -3.66 -9.64
N PHE A 27 6.09 -2.53 -9.23
CA PHE A 27 6.62 -1.20 -9.53
C PHE A 27 7.94 -0.95 -8.82
N GLY A 28 8.05 -1.39 -7.56
CA GLY A 28 9.28 -1.38 -6.79
C GLY A 28 9.57 -2.72 -6.13
N TYR A 29 10.84 -2.98 -5.82
CA TYR A 29 11.27 -4.17 -5.11
C TYR A 29 12.37 -3.84 -4.13
N GLY A 30 12.13 -4.16 -2.85
CA GLY A 30 12.94 -3.73 -1.72
C GLY A 30 12.25 -2.62 -0.93
N CYS A 31 12.66 -2.41 0.31
CA CYS A 31 12.09 -1.35 1.14
C CYS A 31 13.19 -0.66 1.94
N LEU A 32 13.12 0.67 2.06
CA LEU A 32 14.08 1.45 2.83
C LEU A 32 13.80 1.43 4.34
N PHE A 33 12.62 0.99 4.77
CA PHE A 33 12.38 0.63 6.15
C PHE A 33 13.11 -0.66 6.52
N ASN A 34 13.42 -0.81 7.79
CA ASN A 34 14.12 -1.99 8.31
C ASN A 34 13.28 -2.71 9.38
N CYS A 35 11.98 -2.90 9.11
CA CYS A 35 11.08 -3.59 10.05
C CYS A 35 11.59 -5.00 10.36
N SER A 36 11.64 -5.36 11.65
CA SER A 36 12.30 -6.61 12.10
C SER A 36 11.65 -7.88 11.55
N TYR A 37 10.34 -7.89 11.41
CA TYR A 37 9.53 -9.02 10.92
C TYR A 37 9.39 -9.08 9.38
N CYS A 38 9.94 -8.11 8.65
CA CYS A 38 9.69 -7.99 7.21
C CYS A 38 10.33 -9.13 6.41
N TYR A 39 9.50 -9.89 5.68
CA TYR A 39 9.97 -10.98 4.82
C TYR A 39 10.90 -10.50 3.71
N MET A 40 10.80 -9.24 3.31
CA MET A 40 11.67 -8.63 2.30
C MET A 40 13.16 -8.66 2.70
N LYS A 41 13.49 -8.72 4.00
CA LYS A 41 14.87 -8.90 4.46
C LYS A 41 15.54 -10.17 3.92
N ARG A 42 14.75 -11.22 3.69
CA ARG A 42 15.25 -12.50 3.15
C ARG A 42 15.40 -12.49 1.63
N HIS A 43 14.70 -11.56 0.95
CA HIS A 43 14.59 -11.51 -0.50
C HIS A 43 15.18 -10.23 -1.10
N MET A 44 15.71 -9.34 -0.25
CA MET A 44 16.22 -8.06 -0.73
C MET A 44 17.49 -8.23 -1.56
N PRO A 45 17.48 -7.80 -2.82
CA PRO A 45 18.69 -7.33 -3.43
C PRO A 45 19.20 -6.13 -2.61
N LYS A 46 20.49 -5.85 -2.65
CA LYS A 46 21.08 -4.72 -1.94
C LYS A 46 20.45 -3.40 -2.42
N GLY A 47 19.45 -2.90 -1.71
CA GLY A 47 18.78 -1.63 -1.98
C GLY A 47 17.38 -1.76 -2.64
N LEU A 48 16.84 -0.62 -3.07
CA LEU A 48 15.55 -0.51 -3.76
C LEU A 48 15.77 -0.54 -5.27
N THR A 49 14.98 -1.34 -5.97
CA THR A 49 14.87 -1.27 -7.43
C THR A 49 13.49 -0.75 -7.82
N VAL A 50 13.43 0.21 -8.74
CA VAL A 50 12.21 0.83 -9.24
C VAL A 50 12.07 0.55 -10.73
N ALA A 51 10.86 0.21 -11.18
CA ALA A 51 10.58 -0.04 -12.58
C ALA A 51 10.73 1.24 -13.41
N ASN A 52 11.52 1.19 -14.48
CA ASN A 52 11.61 2.27 -15.47
C ASN A 52 10.58 2.13 -16.61
N ASN A 53 9.80 1.06 -16.59
CA ASN A 53 8.74 0.77 -17.54
C ASN A 53 7.35 0.62 -16.89
N PRO A 54 6.88 1.61 -16.11
CA PRO A 54 5.58 1.53 -15.46
C PRO A 54 4.42 1.42 -16.46
N GLY A 55 4.54 1.99 -17.68
CA GLY A 55 3.53 1.88 -18.73
C GLY A 55 3.28 0.43 -19.17
N ASP A 56 4.33 -0.41 -19.28
CA ASP A 56 4.16 -1.83 -19.62
C ASP A 56 3.38 -2.56 -18.51
N ILE A 57 3.69 -2.23 -17.24
CA ILE A 57 2.98 -2.80 -16.09
C ILE A 57 1.50 -2.40 -16.13
N LEU A 58 1.19 -1.13 -16.36
CA LEU A 58 -0.18 -0.63 -16.41
C LEU A 58 -0.95 -1.20 -17.61
N THR A 59 -0.30 -1.35 -18.77
CA THR A 59 -0.89 -2.04 -19.94
C THR A 59 -1.26 -3.48 -19.57
N LYS A 60 -0.38 -4.18 -18.84
CA LYS A 60 -0.68 -5.55 -18.38
C LYS A 60 -1.85 -5.60 -17.42
N VAL A 61 -1.94 -4.64 -16.48
CA VAL A 61 -3.08 -4.50 -15.56
C VAL A 61 -4.36 -4.23 -16.34
N ASN A 62 -4.32 -3.30 -17.30
CA ASN A 62 -5.47 -2.95 -18.14
C ASN A 62 -6.03 -4.18 -18.88
N ASN A 63 -5.16 -4.93 -19.55
CA ASN A 63 -5.57 -6.15 -20.27
C ASN A 63 -6.16 -7.19 -19.33
N HIS A 64 -5.59 -7.34 -18.13
CA HIS A 64 -6.09 -8.24 -17.10
C HIS A 64 -7.47 -7.81 -16.59
N VAL A 65 -7.69 -6.52 -16.32
CA VAL A 65 -8.99 -5.98 -15.91
C VAL A 65 -10.07 -6.34 -16.90
N TYR A 66 -9.84 -6.11 -18.20
CA TYR A 66 -10.85 -6.40 -19.22
C TYR A 66 -11.13 -7.90 -19.37
N PHE A 67 -10.11 -8.73 -19.23
CA PHE A 67 -10.28 -10.18 -19.30
C PHE A 67 -11.07 -10.75 -18.12
N TYR A 68 -10.87 -10.20 -16.93
CA TYR A 68 -11.52 -10.69 -15.70
C TYR A 68 -12.71 -9.85 -15.25
N ALA A 69 -13.19 -8.92 -16.08
CA ALA A 69 -14.25 -7.98 -15.71
C ALA A 69 -15.57 -8.66 -15.32
N ASP A 70 -15.85 -9.81 -15.91
CA ASP A 70 -17.08 -10.57 -15.71
C ASP A 70 -16.84 -11.91 -14.98
N VAL A 71 -15.63 -12.07 -14.43
CA VAL A 71 -15.25 -13.25 -13.62
C VAL A 71 -15.39 -12.90 -12.14
N GLU A 72 -15.82 -13.87 -11.33
CA GLU A 72 -15.89 -13.71 -9.88
C GLU A 72 -14.52 -13.33 -9.31
N LYS A 73 -14.49 -12.26 -8.51
CA LYS A 73 -13.25 -11.76 -7.91
C LYS A 73 -12.78 -12.70 -6.79
N PRO A 74 -11.48 -13.03 -6.68
CA PRO A 74 -11.00 -14.04 -5.73
C PRO A 74 -11.21 -13.64 -4.26
N ASN A 75 -11.20 -12.36 -3.92
CA ASN A 75 -11.29 -11.89 -2.53
C ASN A 75 -12.42 -10.91 -2.27
N GLN A 76 -13.08 -10.40 -3.29
CA GLN A 76 -14.21 -9.47 -3.21
C GLN A 76 -13.95 -8.28 -2.27
N THR A 77 -12.76 -7.71 -2.34
CA THR A 77 -12.32 -6.63 -1.44
C THR A 77 -12.96 -5.27 -1.75
N HIS A 78 -13.73 -5.17 -2.83
CA HIS A 78 -14.53 -4.02 -3.21
C HIS A 78 -15.74 -4.49 -4.04
N ASP A 79 -16.92 -3.90 -3.87
CA ASP A 79 -18.15 -4.36 -4.54
C ASP A 79 -18.10 -4.17 -6.06
N GLU A 80 -17.62 -3.00 -6.52
CA GLU A 80 -17.67 -2.61 -7.94
C GLU A 80 -16.36 -2.90 -8.69
N TYR A 81 -15.19 -2.69 -8.04
CA TYR A 81 -13.89 -2.70 -8.73
C TYR A 81 -13.08 -3.95 -8.45
N ILE A 82 -12.30 -4.35 -9.44
CA ILE A 82 -11.21 -5.31 -9.24
C ILE A 82 -10.06 -4.56 -8.58
N THR A 83 -9.60 -5.04 -7.45
CA THR A 83 -8.56 -4.38 -6.66
C THR A 83 -7.18 -4.96 -6.94
N TYR A 84 -6.19 -4.07 -7.08
CA TYR A 84 -4.80 -4.42 -7.40
C TYR A 84 -3.84 -3.86 -6.36
N ASP A 85 -3.12 -4.73 -5.63
CA ASP A 85 -2.00 -4.31 -4.79
C ASP A 85 -0.80 -3.90 -5.66
N ILE A 86 -0.45 -2.62 -5.60
CA ILE A 86 0.66 -2.03 -6.37
C ILE A 86 1.99 -2.02 -5.60
N SER A 87 2.00 -2.43 -4.33
CA SER A 87 3.13 -2.28 -3.43
C SER A 87 3.53 -3.54 -2.66
N CYS A 88 3.18 -4.73 -3.15
CA CYS A 88 3.44 -5.98 -2.43
C CYS A 88 4.90 -6.16 -1.95
N ASN A 89 5.88 -5.61 -2.68
CA ASN A 89 7.30 -5.79 -2.41
C ASN A 89 8.03 -4.53 -1.93
N GLU A 90 7.29 -3.48 -1.56
CA GLU A 90 7.84 -2.21 -1.10
C GLU A 90 6.87 -1.47 -0.18
N ASP A 91 7.27 -0.33 0.37
CA ASP A 91 6.34 0.68 0.90
C ASP A 91 6.22 1.81 -0.15
N PHE A 92 5.11 1.82 -0.89
CA PHE A 92 4.91 2.76 -2.00
C PHE A 92 4.86 4.21 -1.53
N GLY A 93 4.26 4.48 -0.37
CA GLY A 93 4.20 5.81 0.21
C GLY A 93 5.59 6.38 0.51
N LEU A 94 6.46 5.56 1.12
CA LEU A 94 7.85 5.93 1.39
C LEU A 94 8.64 6.17 0.11
N HIS A 95 8.38 5.37 -0.92
CA HIS A 95 9.16 5.37 -2.16
C HIS A 95 8.57 6.25 -3.27
N ALA A 96 7.49 6.97 -2.99
CA ALA A 96 6.75 7.78 -3.97
C ALA A 96 7.67 8.68 -4.83
N LYS A 97 8.67 9.32 -4.22
CA LYS A 97 9.61 10.21 -4.93
C LYS A 97 10.47 9.52 -5.99
N TYR A 98 10.52 8.19 -6.00
CA TYR A 98 11.30 7.41 -6.97
C TYR A 98 10.44 6.82 -8.08
N HIS A 99 9.10 6.87 -7.92
CA HIS A 99 8.12 6.45 -8.90
C HIS A 99 7.55 7.64 -9.67
N ASN A 100 7.06 7.39 -10.87
CA ASN A 100 6.10 8.27 -11.51
C ASN A 100 4.69 7.96 -10.95
N TRP A 101 4.50 8.26 -9.66
CA TRP A 101 3.29 7.88 -8.93
C TRP A 101 2.03 8.53 -9.46
N LYS A 102 2.10 9.80 -9.95
CA LYS A 102 0.94 10.47 -10.56
C LYS A 102 0.43 9.70 -11.76
N TYR A 103 1.31 9.29 -12.66
CA TYR A 103 0.97 8.49 -13.83
C TYR A 103 0.31 7.15 -13.45
N ILE A 104 0.80 6.49 -12.40
CA ILE A 104 0.20 5.26 -11.88
C ILE A 104 -1.19 5.53 -11.31
N PHE A 105 -1.36 6.61 -10.53
CA PHE A 105 -2.65 6.97 -9.93
C PHE A 105 -3.67 7.45 -10.96
N GLU A 106 -3.24 8.20 -11.97
CA GLU A 106 -4.08 8.61 -13.10
C GLU A 106 -4.66 7.40 -13.83
N PHE A 107 -3.86 6.37 -14.07
CA PHE A 107 -4.35 5.13 -14.68
C PHE A 107 -5.52 4.53 -13.89
N PHE A 108 -5.40 4.39 -12.58
CA PHE A 108 -6.48 3.83 -11.76
C PHE A 108 -7.66 4.78 -11.65
N ARG A 109 -7.42 6.09 -11.47
CA ARG A 109 -8.48 7.10 -11.43
C ARG A 109 -9.37 7.04 -12.67
N ASP A 110 -8.77 6.86 -13.83
CA ASP A 110 -9.47 6.94 -15.12
C ASP A 110 -9.92 5.55 -15.63
N ASN A 111 -9.46 4.46 -15.02
CA ASN A 111 -9.89 3.10 -15.37
C ASN A 111 -11.27 2.79 -14.77
N PRO A 112 -12.27 2.39 -15.58
CA PRO A 112 -13.65 2.19 -15.09
C PRO A 112 -13.84 0.99 -14.17
N LYS A 113 -12.93 0.00 -14.18
CA LYS A 113 -13.11 -1.29 -13.50
C LYS A 113 -12.00 -1.64 -12.49
N ALA A 114 -10.87 -0.91 -12.48
CA ALA A 114 -9.76 -1.19 -11.58
C ALA A 114 -9.66 -0.18 -10.43
N LEU A 115 -9.23 -0.64 -9.27
CA LEU A 115 -8.85 0.15 -8.10
C LEU A 115 -7.43 -0.26 -7.67
N GLY A 116 -6.54 0.72 -7.52
CA GLY A 116 -5.19 0.49 -6.99
C GLY A 116 -5.18 0.53 -5.47
N THR A 117 -4.43 -0.36 -4.82
CA THR A 117 -4.27 -0.31 -3.36
C THR A 117 -2.83 -0.52 -2.93
N PHE A 118 -2.44 0.08 -1.82
CA PHE A 118 -1.14 -0.13 -1.21
C PHE A 118 -1.19 0.09 0.31
N ALA A 119 -0.30 -0.61 1.03
CA ALA A 119 -0.10 -0.37 2.45
C ALA A 119 1.12 0.52 2.67
N THR A 120 1.07 1.38 3.69
CA THR A 120 2.20 2.25 4.04
C THR A 120 2.36 2.42 5.54
N LYS A 121 3.59 2.69 5.95
CA LYS A 121 4.00 3.04 7.32
C LYS A 121 4.54 4.47 7.42
N THR A 122 4.25 5.29 6.41
CA THR A 122 4.53 6.72 6.40
C THR A 122 3.28 7.52 6.11
N VAL A 123 3.35 8.84 6.24
CA VAL A 123 2.32 9.78 5.81
C VAL A 123 2.80 10.49 4.54
N PRO A 124 2.42 10.01 3.35
CA PRO A 124 2.92 10.55 2.08
C PRO A 124 2.15 11.80 1.67
N ILE A 125 2.39 12.93 2.36
CA ILE A 125 1.64 14.19 2.21
C ILE A 125 1.56 14.71 0.77
N LYS A 126 2.54 14.39 -0.10
CA LYS A 126 2.49 14.77 -1.53
C LYS A 126 1.29 14.18 -2.26
N PHE A 127 0.74 13.09 -1.78
CA PHE A 127 -0.43 12.49 -2.41
C PHE A 127 -1.70 13.32 -2.19
N LEU A 128 -1.76 14.17 -1.16
CA LEU A 128 -2.88 15.09 -0.91
C LEU A 128 -3.09 16.10 -2.05
N GLU A 129 -2.07 16.33 -2.89
CA GLU A 129 -2.17 17.18 -4.09
C GLU A 129 -2.96 16.53 -5.25
N PHE A 130 -3.40 15.29 -5.09
CA PHE A 130 -4.04 14.51 -6.15
C PHE A 130 -5.36 13.89 -5.66
N ASN A 131 -6.45 14.13 -6.39
CA ASN A 131 -7.73 13.49 -6.13
C ASN A 131 -7.89 12.23 -6.99
N PRO A 132 -7.78 11.02 -6.42
CA PRO A 132 -7.94 9.76 -7.13
C PRO A 132 -9.40 9.34 -7.32
N LYS A 133 -10.40 10.13 -6.91
CA LYS A 133 -11.84 9.80 -7.00
C LYS A 133 -12.17 8.43 -6.39
N LYS A 134 -11.63 8.14 -5.22
CA LYS A 134 -11.73 6.86 -4.50
C LYS A 134 -11.21 5.63 -5.27
N LYS A 135 -10.41 5.84 -6.33
CA LYS A 135 -9.83 4.76 -7.14
C LYS A 135 -8.43 4.33 -6.68
N ILE A 136 -7.91 4.98 -5.64
CA ILE A 136 -6.71 4.56 -4.91
C ILE A 136 -7.09 4.34 -3.46
N ARG A 137 -6.90 3.09 -2.99
CA ARG A 137 -7.03 2.72 -1.59
C ARG A 137 -5.67 2.79 -0.91
N ILE A 138 -5.56 3.67 0.08
CA ILE A 138 -4.41 3.72 0.97
C ILE A 138 -4.74 2.96 2.27
N ARG A 139 -3.85 2.06 2.67
CA ARG A 139 -3.98 1.28 3.89
C ARG A 139 -2.88 1.71 4.86
N PHE A 140 -3.23 2.52 5.87
CA PHE A 140 -2.28 2.88 6.92
C PHE A 140 -2.05 1.68 7.84
N SER A 141 -0.80 1.18 7.90
CA SER A 141 -0.44 0.09 8.80
C SER A 141 -0.33 0.61 10.23
N LEU A 142 -1.04 -0.03 11.16
CA LEU A 142 -1.11 0.36 12.56
C LEU A 142 -0.76 -0.82 13.49
N MET A 143 -0.09 -0.51 14.58
CA MET A 143 0.13 -1.37 15.75
C MET A 143 0.38 -0.48 16.97
N PRO A 144 0.35 -0.99 18.21
CA PRO A 144 0.69 -0.18 19.38
C PRO A 144 2.06 0.49 19.24
N GLN A 145 2.16 1.79 19.64
CA GLN A 145 3.37 2.59 19.42
C GLN A 145 4.62 2.01 20.08
N ASN A 146 4.49 1.46 21.31
CA ASN A 146 5.58 0.82 22.04
C ASN A 146 6.20 -0.37 21.28
N ILE A 147 5.40 -1.09 20.49
CA ILE A 147 5.85 -2.19 19.64
C ILE A 147 6.35 -1.68 18.30
N ALA A 148 5.69 -0.69 17.71
CA ALA A 148 6.16 -0.05 16.50
C ALA A 148 7.59 0.51 16.66
N ASP A 149 7.88 1.16 17.77
CA ASP A 149 9.21 1.72 18.08
C ASP A 149 10.30 0.64 18.14
N LYS A 150 9.96 -0.59 18.54
CA LYS A 150 10.87 -1.74 18.58
C LYS A 150 11.03 -2.46 17.25
N LEU A 151 9.93 -2.60 16.50
CA LEU A 151 9.86 -3.48 15.34
C LEU A 151 9.90 -2.75 13.99
N GLU A 152 9.51 -1.46 13.94
CA GLU A 152 9.36 -0.66 12.74
C GLU A 152 10.22 0.62 12.78
N PRO A 153 11.55 0.50 12.82
CA PRO A 153 12.43 1.67 12.92
C PRO A 153 12.25 2.61 11.71
N ASN A 154 12.30 3.91 11.98
CA ASN A 154 12.21 4.99 10.99
C ASN A 154 10.85 5.13 10.28
N THR A 155 9.81 4.47 10.75
CA THR A 155 8.44 4.68 10.25
C THR A 155 7.81 5.91 10.91
N ALA A 156 6.75 6.45 10.33
CA ALA A 156 5.97 7.53 10.96
C ALA A 156 5.36 7.05 12.29
N LYS A 157 5.17 7.95 13.24
CA LYS A 157 4.48 7.60 14.49
C LYS A 157 3.05 7.15 14.20
N ILE A 158 2.54 6.25 15.03
CA ILE A 158 1.20 5.69 14.85
C ILE A 158 0.14 6.79 14.90
N ILE A 159 0.26 7.73 15.83
CA ILE A 159 -0.67 8.87 15.94
C ILE A 159 -0.67 9.75 14.68
N ASP A 160 0.48 9.93 14.02
CA ASP A 160 0.56 10.73 12.80
C ASP A 160 -0.15 10.04 11.64
N ARG A 161 -0.08 8.70 11.57
CA ARG A 161 -0.80 7.90 10.58
C ARG A 161 -2.31 7.97 10.80
N ILE A 162 -2.77 7.92 12.07
CA ILE A 162 -4.18 8.03 12.44
C ILE A 162 -4.72 9.41 12.05
N LYS A 163 -4.04 10.48 12.49
CA LYS A 163 -4.46 11.86 12.21
C LYS A 163 -4.45 12.24 10.73
N ALA A 164 -3.75 11.49 9.90
CA ALA A 164 -3.72 11.73 8.46
C ALA A 164 -4.96 11.18 7.72
N VAL A 165 -5.75 10.30 8.35
CA VAL A 165 -6.85 9.59 7.71
C VAL A 165 -7.84 10.54 7.05
N ASP A 166 -8.39 11.49 7.81
CA ASP A 166 -9.43 12.40 7.33
C ASP A 166 -8.94 13.27 6.16
N ALA A 167 -7.72 13.81 6.26
CA ALA A 167 -7.12 14.57 5.18
C ALA A 167 -6.99 13.76 3.87
N PHE A 168 -6.70 12.46 3.95
CA PHE A 168 -6.68 11.59 2.77
C PHE A 168 -8.08 11.26 2.26
N ILE A 169 -9.07 11.09 3.14
CA ILE A 169 -10.47 10.93 2.75
C ILE A 169 -10.97 12.19 2.02
N GLU A 170 -10.72 13.37 2.56
CA GLU A 170 -11.06 14.67 1.96
C GLU A 170 -10.38 14.87 0.59
N ALA A 171 -9.12 14.43 0.45
CA ALA A 171 -8.40 14.46 -0.82
C ALA A 171 -8.95 13.47 -1.86
N GLY A 172 -9.90 12.61 -1.48
CA GLY A 172 -10.60 11.67 -2.38
C GLY A 172 -10.00 10.28 -2.45
N TYR A 173 -9.19 9.87 -1.47
CA TYR A 173 -8.72 8.48 -1.33
C TYR A 173 -9.77 7.59 -0.68
N ASP A 174 -9.72 6.29 -0.99
CA ASP A 174 -10.35 5.24 -0.20
C ASP A 174 -9.34 4.86 0.90
N VAL A 175 -9.66 5.14 2.17
CA VAL A 175 -8.71 4.96 3.27
C VAL A 175 -9.12 3.82 4.17
N HIS A 176 -8.16 2.92 4.43
CA HIS A 176 -8.35 1.79 5.32
C HIS A 176 -7.25 1.75 6.40
N LEU A 177 -7.59 1.25 7.56
CA LEU A 177 -6.65 0.92 8.63
C LEU A 177 -6.24 -0.54 8.51
N ASN A 178 -4.94 -0.82 8.57
CA ASN A 178 -4.37 -2.16 8.38
C ASN A 178 -3.63 -2.61 9.64
N PHE A 179 -4.27 -3.42 10.46
CA PHE A 179 -3.70 -3.99 11.70
C PHE A 179 -2.94 -5.28 11.39
N SER A 180 -1.78 -5.17 10.72
CA SER A 180 -0.98 -6.33 10.30
C SER A 180 0.53 -6.02 10.31
N PRO A 181 1.34 -6.82 11.05
CA PRO A 181 0.92 -7.97 11.88
C PRO A 181 0.31 -7.55 13.21
N VAL A 182 -0.57 -8.38 13.76
CA VAL A 182 -0.90 -8.33 15.19
C VAL A 182 0.22 -9.04 15.95
N VAL A 183 0.83 -8.35 16.90
CA VAL A 183 1.92 -8.88 17.71
C VAL A 183 1.40 -9.19 19.11
N VAL A 184 1.58 -10.43 19.56
CA VAL A 184 1.15 -10.91 20.88
C VAL A 184 2.33 -10.84 21.85
N TYR A 185 2.14 -10.20 22.98
CA TYR A 185 3.11 -10.01 24.07
C TYR A 185 2.35 -9.73 25.38
N ASP A 186 3.01 -9.67 26.51
CA ASP A 186 2.35 -9.37 27.78
C ASP A 186 1.75 -7.95 27.74
N GLY A 187 0.43 -7.83 27.95
CA GLY A 187 -0.32 -6.56 27.86
C GLY A 187 -0.76 -6.13 26.47
N TRP A 188 -0.64 -7.01 25.45
CA TRP A 188 -1.01 -6.67 24.07
C TRP A 188 -2.49 -6.28 23.89
N LEU A 189 -3.39 -6.89 24.67
CA LEU A 189 -4.83 -6.60 24.56
C LEU A 189 -5.14 -5.16 24.96
N GLU A 190 -4.56 -4.73 26.07
CA GLU A 190 -4.71 -3.36 26.60
C GLU A 190 -4.12 -2.32 25.62
N ASP A 191 -2.95 -2.63 25.06
CA ASP A 191 -2.30 -1.73 24.11
C ASP A 191 -3.07 -1.64 22.78
N TYR A 192 -3.65 -2.73 22.29
CA TYR A 192 -4.52 -2.68 21.09
C TYR A 192 -5.86 -2.02 21.39
N ASP A 193 -6.45 -2.20 22.58
CA ASP A 193 -7.66 -1.47 22.99
C ASP A 193 -7.40 0.04 22.99
N LEU A 194 -6.28 0.48 23.57
CA LEU A 194 -5.87 1.88 23.52
C LEU A 194 -5.71 2.37 22.07
N LEU A 195 -5.08 1.58 21.20
CA LEU A 195 -4.94 1.92 19.79
C LEU A 195 -6.29 2.10 19.09
N PHE A 196 -7.26 1.22 19.35
CA PHE A 196 -8.60 1.33 18.77
C PHE A 196 -9.35 2.57 19.30
N ARG A 197 -9.22 2.89 20.60
CA ARG A 197 -9.77 4.13 21.16
C ARG A 197 -9.16 5.35 20.48
N MET A 198 -7.84 5.38 20.29
CA MET A 198 -7.19 6.46 19.54
C MET A 198 -7.73 6.58 18.11
N CYS A 199 -7.97 5.48 17.40
CA CYS A 199 -8.59 5.55 16.07
C CYS A 199 -9.99 6.19 16.15
N ASN A 200 -10.80 5.79 17.13
CA ASN A 200 -12.15 6.33 17.33
C ASN A 200 -12.16 7.81 17.75
N ASP A 201 -11.15 8.26 18.48
CA ASP A 201 -11.06 9.65 19.00
C ASP A 201 -10.56 10.64 17.95
N TYR A 202 -9.81 10.17 16.93
CA TYR A 202 -9.12 11.03 15.97
C TYR A 202 -9.58 10.89 14.52
N ILE A 203 -10.47 9.96 14.21
CA ILE A 203 -11.04 9.76 12.86
C ILE A 203 -12.53 10.10 12.94
N GLU A 204 -13.00 11.03 12.07
CA GLU A 204 -14.39 11.45 11.94
C GLU A 204 -15.25 10.54 11.08
#